data_3edc59d92d315c4a333cae20b3ce5eed
#
_entry.id   3edc59d92d315c4a333cae20b3ce5eed
#
_cell.length_a   1.000
_cell.length_b   1.000
_cell.length_c   1.000
_cell.angle_alpha   90.00
_cell.angle_beta   90.00
_cell.angle_gamma   90.00
#
_symmetry.space_group_name_H-M   'P 1'
#
loop_
_entity.id
_entity.type
_entity.pdbx_description
1 polymer ?
#
loop_
_entity_poly.entity_id
_entity_poly.type
_entity_poly.pdbx_seq_one_letter_code
_entity_poly.pdbx_strand_id
1 'polypeptide(L)'
;MDDDPTFADILAARDLLAGYLPPTPMWSYPALDAVAGATVFVKHENTQPTGAFKVRGGLYLLSTLPAGTPLVTYSTGNHAQSLAYACATFDAKYIVVGSTVENTTGAVRSVR
;
A
#
# COMPACT_ATOMS: atom_id res chain seq x y z
N MET A 1 11.34 -11.32 -22.20
CA MET A 1 11.89 -10.93 -20.88
C MET A 1 10.81 -11.26 -19.88
N ASP A 2 11.01 -12.27 -19.10
CA ASP A 2 10.10 -12.56 -17.99
C ASP A 2 10.38 -11.54 -16.89
N ASP A 3 9.61 -10.46 -16.88
CA ASP A 3 9.61 -9.45 -15.81
C ASP A 3 8.65 -9.82 -14.66
N ASP A 4 8.27 -11.08 -14.57
CA ASP A 4 7.40 -11.55 -13.50
C ASP A 4 8.17 -11.60 -12.18
N PRO A 5 7.58 -11.08 -11.09
CA PRO A 5 8.22 -11.11 -9.78
C PRO A 5 8.52 -12.54 -9.34
N THR A 6 9.72 -12.77 -8.87
CA THR A 6 10.16 -14.05 -8.31
C THR A 6 9.86 -14.12 -6.82
N PHE A 7 9.97 -15.31 -6.24
CA PHE A 7 9.88 -15.47 -4.79
C PHE A 7 11.00 -14.71 -4.04
N ALA A 8 12.18 -14.62 -4.64
CA ALA A 8 13.29 -13.83 -4.08
C ALA A 8 12.95 -12.33 -3.99
N ASP A 9 12.24 -11.79 -4.98
CA ASP A 9 11.79 -10.40 -4.97
C ASP A 9 10.76 -10.15 -3.85
N ILE A 10 9.88 -11.11 -3.60
CA ILE A 10 8.92 -11.05 -2.49
C ILE A 10 9.65 -11.03 -1.14
N LEU A 11 10.69 -11.84 -0.97
CA LEU A 11 11.49 -11.87 0.25
C LEU A 11 12.24 -10.55 0.44
N ALA A 12 12.84 -10.00 -0.61
CA ALA A 12 13.52 -8.72 -0.57
C ALA A 12 12.55 -7.57 -0.20
N ALA A 13 11.35 -7.57 -0.79
CA ALA A 13 10.31 -6.62 -0.43
C ALA A 13 9.87 -6.74 1.04
N ARG A 14 9.70 -7.96 1.54
CA ARG A 14 9.38 -8.22 2.95
C ARG A 14 10.44 -7.64 3.88
N ASP A 15 11.70 -7.88 3.59
CA ASP A 15 12.81 -7.47 4.45
C ASP A 15 12.94 -5.93 4.47
N LEU A 16 12.74 -5.28 3.33
CA LEU A 16 12.68 -3.83 3.24
C LEU A 16 11.49 -3.27 4.03
N LEU A 17 10.30 -3.81 3.81
CA LEU A 17 9.08 -3.32 4.44
C LEU A 17 9.07 -3.50 5.96
N ALA A 18 9.80 -4.46 6.49
CA ALA A 18 9.93 -4.65 7.93
C ALA A 18 10.52 -3.44 8.66
N GLY A 19 11.26 -2.57 7.95
CA GLY A 19 11.77 -1.30 8.49
C GLY A 19 10.72 -0.18 8.58
N TYR A 20 9.56 -0.34 7.93
CA TYR A 20 8.54 0.71 7.83
C TYR A 20 7.19 0.30 8.42
N LEU A 21 6.84 -0.97 8.29
CA LEU A 21 5.52 -1.48 8.68
C LEU A 21 5.66 -2.67 9.61
N PRO A 22 4.96 -2.69 10.74
CA PRO A 22 4.87 -3.88 11.57
C PRO A 22 4.08 -4.97 10.84
N PRO A 23 4.31 -6.26 11.16
CA PRO A 23 3.46 -7.34 10.67
C PRO A 23 2.00 -7.10 11.09
N THR A 24 1.08 -7.28 10.14
CA THR A 24 -0.35 -7.21 10.46
C THR A 24 -0.83 -8.52 11.07
N PRO A 25 -1.82 -8.48 11.98
CA PRO A 25 -2.38 -9.69 12.59
C PRO A 25 -2.97 -10.63 11.55
N MET A 26 -2.90 -11.92 11.82
CA MET A 26 -3.54 -12.97 11.03
C MET A 26 -4.30 -13.90 11.97
N TRP A 27 -5.63 -13.86 11.92
CA TRP A 27 -6.51 -14.59 12.81
C TRP A 27 -7.50 -15.48 12.05
N SER A 28 -7.99 -16.52 12.71
CA SER A 28 -9.15 -17.29 12.26
C SER A 28 -10.39 -16.92 13.09
N TYR A 29 -11.56 -17.15 12.49
CA TYR A 29 -12.84 -16.83 13.12
C TYR A 29 -13.80 -18.01 12.94
N PRO A 30 -14.32 -18.62 14.04
CA PRO A 30 -15.20 -19.79 13.96
C PRO A 30 -16.43 -19.58 13.06
N ALA A 31 -17.02 -18.38 13.09
CA ALA A 31 -18.16 -18.05 12.24
C ALA A 31 -17.81 -18.05 10.74
N LEU A 32 -16.61 -17.57 10.38
CA LEU A 32 -16.14 -17.59 9.01
C LEU A 32 -15.78 -19.02 8.56
N ASP A 33 -15.15 -19.78 9.43
CA ASP A 33 -14.81 -21.18 9.18
C ASP A 33 -16.07 -22.01 8.91
N ALA A 34 -17.12 -21.81 9.70
CA ALA A 34 -18.41 -22.50 9.50
C ALA A 34 -19.05 -22.19 8.15
N VAL A 35 -18.98 -20.95 7.69
CA VAL A 35 -19.51 -20.56 6.37
C VAL A 35 -18.65 -21.12 5.24
N ALA A 36 -17.33 -21.10 5.39
CA ALA A 36 -16.40 -21.54 4.36
C ALA A 36 -16.27 -23.09 4.27
N GLY A 37 -16.64 -23.81 5.32
CA GLY A 37 -16.38 -25.24 5.44
C GLY A 37 -14.90 -25.60 5.57
N ALA A 38 -14.06 -24.64 5.99
CA ALA A 38 -12.62 -24.80 6.13
C ALA A 38 -12.07 -23.76 7.13
N THR A 39 -10.91 -24.00 7.71
CA THR A 39 -10.22 -22.98 8.51
C THR A 39 -9.72 -21.85 7.62
N VAL A 40 -10.22 -20.64 7.86
CA VAL A 40 -9.87 -19.43 7.10
C VAL A 40 -9.04 -18.49 7.97
N PHE A 41 -7.86 -18.15 7.50
CA PHE A 41 -7.00 -17.15 8.14
C PHE A 41 -7.18 -15.80 7.44
N VAL A 42 -7.56 -14.79 8.20
CA VAL A 42 -7.74 -13.42 7.73
C VAL A 42 -6.52 -12.58 8.14
N LYS A 43 -5.77 -12.09 7.15
CA LYS A 43 -4.68 -11.14 7.38
C LYS A 43 -5.24 -9.72 7.41
N HIS A 44 -5.13 -9.07 8.56
CA HIS A 44 -5.78 -7.79 8.83
C HIS A 44 -5.01 -6.60 8.28
N GLU A 45 -5.00 -6.42 6.97
CA GLU A 45 -4.36 -5.27 6.31
C GLU A 45 -5.11 -3.94 6.53
N ASN A 46 -6.32 -3.98 7.05
CA ASN A 46 -7.06 -2.80 7.51
C ASN A 46 -6.42 -2.12 8.74
N THR A 47 -5.48 -2.78 9.42
CA THR A 47 -4.70 -2.21 10.52
C THR A 47 -3.46 -1.45 10.05
N GLN A 48 -3.18 -1.41 8.76
CA GLN A 48 -2.10 -0.62 8.19
C GLN A 48 -2.33 0.89 8.39
N PRO A 49 -1.26 1.73 8.41
CA PRO A 49 -1.37 3.19 8.57
C PRO A 49 -2.36 3.85 7.62
N THR A 50 -2.50 3.33 6.41
CA THR A 50 -3.46 3.82 5.39
C THR A 50 -4.76 3.02 5.36
N GLY A 51 -5.00 2.12 6.29
CA GLY A 51 -6.19 1.30 6.37
C GLY A 51 -6.32 0.21 5.29
N ALA A 52 -5.27 -0.05 4.51
CA ALA A 52 -5.28 -1.00 3.40
C ALA A 52 -3.89 -1.53 3.06
N PHE A 53 -3.83 -2.69 2.39
CA PHE A 53 -2.58 -3.35 1.99
C PHE A 53 -1.73 -2.55 0.98
N LYS A 54 -2.33 -1.64 0.24
CA LYS A 54 -1.67 -0.86 -0.82
C LYS A 54 -0.43 -0.09 -0.35
N VAL A 55 -0.35 0.27 0.92
CA VAL A 55 0.81 0.96 1.51
C VAL A 55 2.11 0.18 1.33
N ARG A 56 2.06 -1.15 1.29
CA ARG A 56 3.22 -2.01 1.03
C ARG A 56 3.83 -1.71 -0.33
N GLY A 57 2.99 -1.71 -1.38
CA GLY A 57 3.44 -1.43 -2.73
C GLY A 57 3.95 0.01 -2.91
N GLY A 58 3.30 0.98 -2.28
CA GLY A 58 3.75 2.37 -2.31
C GLY A 58 5.14 2.55 -1.71
N LEU A 59 5.36 2.01 -0.53
CA LEU A 59 6.68 2.07 0.14
C LEU A 59 7.76 1.35 -0.66
N TYR A 60 7.47 0.14 -1.15
CA TYR A 60 8.43 -0.61 -1.94
C TYR A 60 8.79 0.12 -3.24
N LEU A 61 7.79 0.62 -3.97
CA LEU A 61 8.02 1.39 -5.20
C LEU A 61 8.95 2.57 -4.95
N LEU A 62 8.64 3.41 -3.97
CA LEU A 62 9.43 4.61 -3.71
C LEU A 62 10.86 4.30 -3.25
N SER A 63 11.04 3.20 -2.53
CA SER A 63 12.38 2.77 -2.11
C SER A 63 13.29 2.36 -3.28
N THR A 64 12.70 1.98 -4.41
CA THR A 64 13.44 1.56 -5.62
C THR A 64 13.69 2.69 -6.62
N LEU A 65 13.01 3.83 -6.43
CA LEU A 65 13.16 4.98 -7.32
C LEU A 65 14.32 5.88 -6.89
N PRO A 66 15.00 6.54 -7.84
CA PRO A 66 15.98 7.56 -7.52
C PRO A 66 15.36 8.70 -6.68
N ALA A 67 16.12 9.22 -5.73
CA ALA A 67 15.68 10.34 -4.91
C ALA A 67 15.26 11.54 -5.78
N GLY A 68 14.14 12.17 -5.43
CA GLY A 68 13.60 13.31 -6.18
C GLY A 68 12.83 12.97 -7.45
N THR A 69 12.63 11.69 -7.77
CA THR A 69 11.79 11.29 -8.92
C THR A 69 10.37 11.83 -8.72
N PRO A 70 9.84 12.64 -9.65
CA PRO A 70 8.47 13.11 -9.56
C PRO A 70 7.49 11.98 -9.86
N LEU A 71 6.45 11.87 -9.05
CA LEU A 71 5.43 10.84 -9.18
C LEU A 71 4.09 11.45 -9.57
N VAL A 72 3.42 10.81 -10.52
CA VAL A 72 2.04 11.13 -10.88
C VAL A 72 1.21 9.87 -10.78
N THR A 73 0.08 9.95 -10.14
CA THR A 73 -0.85 8.81 -10.04
C THR A 73 -2.29 9.27 -10.22
N TYR A 74 -3.12 8.36 -10.70
CA TYR A 74 -4.57 8.53 -10.79
C TYR A 74 -5.24 7.51 -9.89
N SER A 75 -5.96 8.00 -8.87
CA SER A 75 -6.74 7.14 -7.98
C SER A 75 -7.68 7.95 -7.09
N THR A 76 -8.83 7.39 -6.78
CA THR A 76 -9.81 7.94 -5.84
C THR A 76 -9.81 7.25 -4.48
N GLY A 77 -8.89 6.33 -4.23
CA GLY A 77 -8.94 5.48 -3.05
C GLY A 77 -7.56 5.08 -2.50
N ASN A 78 -7.45 3.84 -2.08
CA ASN A 78 -6.32 3.31 -1.33
C ASN A 78 -4.95 3.43 -2.03
N HIS A 79 -4.93 3.41 -3.35
CA HIS A 79 -3.67 3.60 -4.09
C HIS A 79 -3.13 5.02 -3.94
N ALA A 80 -3.99 6.03 -4.02
CA ALA A 80 -3.60 7.42 -3.79
C ALA A 80 -3.05 7.63 -2.37
N GLN A 81 -3.73 7.07 -1.37
CA GLN A 81 -3.30 7.14 0.02
C GLN A 81 -1.96 6.43 0.25
N SER A 82 -1.77 5.30 -0.39
CA SER A 82 -0.53 4.53 -0.34
C SER A 82 0.66 5.35 -0.85
N LEU A 83 0.53 5.95 -2.03
CA LEU A 83 1.60 6.77 -2.61
C LEU A 83 1.83 8.06 -1.82
N ALA A 84 0.77 8.70 -1.32
CA ALA A 84 0.91 9.88 -0.47
C ALA A 84 1.69 9.57 0.81
N TYR A 85 1.38 8.45 1.47
CA TYR A 85 2.09 7.98 2.66
C TYR A 85 3.56 7.68 2.36
N ALA A 86 3.81 6.96 1.27
CA ALA A 86 5.16 6.61 0.86
C ALA A 86 5.98 7.86 0.47
N CYS A 87 5.40 8.80 -0.26
CA CYS A 87 6.06 10.07 -0.60
C CYS A 87 6.41 10.89 0.64
N ALA A 88 5.53 10.92 1.65
CA ALA A 88 5.83 11.56 2.92
C ALA A 88 6.97 10.86 3.68
N THR A 89 7.04 9.52 3.57
CA THR A 89 8.10 8.73 4.22
C THR A 89 9.48 8.98 3.59
N PHE A 90 9.53 9.15 2.27
CA PHE A 90 10.78 9.32 1.51
C PHE A 90 11.05 10.77 1.07
N ASP A 91 10.29 11.74 1.57
CA ASP A 91 10.38 13.17 1.18
C ASP A 91 10.31 13.37 -0.35
N ALA A 92 9.43 12.63 -1.01
CA ALA A 92 9.25 12.67 -2.45
C ALA A 92 8.08 13.57 -2.86
N LYS A 93 8.20 14.21 -4.02
CA LYS A 93 7.11 15.02 -4.60
C LYS A 93 6.15 14.14 -5.37
N TYR A 94 4.85 14.43 -5.25
CA TYR A 94 3.83 13.67 -5.98
C TYR A 94 2.64 14.54 -6.39
N ILE A 95 1.95 14.11 -7.43
CA ILE A 95 0.66 14.65 -7.87
C ILE A 95 -0.32 13.50 -7.91
N VAL A 96 -1.42 13.63 -7.19
CA VAL A 96 -2.55 12.71 -7.28
C VAL A 96 -3.64 13.34 -8.12
N VAL A 97 -4.00 12.69 -9.20
CA VAL A 97 -5.15 13.05 -10.02
C VAL A 97 -6.30 12.14 -9.64
N GLY A 98 -7.39 12.70 -9.13
CA GLY A 98 -8.59 11.96 -8.77
C GLY A 98 -9.81 12.51 -9.48
N SER A 99 -10.82 11.68 -9.75
CA SER A 99 -12.12 12.19 -10.17
C SER A 99 -12.81 12.82 -8.96
N THR A 100 -13.40 13.98 -9.15
CA THR A 100 -14.31 14.59 -8.17
C THR A 100 -15.62 13.81 -8.18
N VAL A 101 -15.69 12.72 -7.45
CA VAL A 101 -16.97 12.19 -6.98
C VAL A 101 -17.20 12.77 -5.60
N GLU A 102 -18.36 13.34 -5.41
CA GLU A 102 -18.85 13.88 -4.15
C GLU A 102 -18.47 12.96 -2.98
N ASN A 103 -17.83 13.53 -1.95
CA ASN A 103 -17.38 12.88 -0.72
C ASN A 103 -15.96 12.33 -0.66
N THR A 104 -15.07 12.72 -1.50
CA THR A 104 -13.68 12.49 -1.18
C THR A 104 -13.05 13.79 -0.67
N THR A 105 -12.59 13.77 0.55
CA THR A 105 -11.53 14.64 1.05
C THR A 105 -10.22 14.38 0.28
N GLY A 106 -10.34 14.17 -1.01
CA GLY A 106 -9.26 14.03 -1.96
C GLY A 106 -8.91 15.41 -2.50
N ALA A 107 -8.38 16.25 -1.65
CA ALA A 107 -7.75 17.47 -2.11
C ALA A 107 -6.61 17.07 -3.04
N VAL A 108 -6.61 17.61 -4.24
CA VAL A 108 -5.39 17.80 -5.03
C VAL A 108 -4.44 18.60 -4.14
N ARG A 109 -3.61 17.93 -3.37
CA ARG A 109 -2.53 18.57 -2.63
C ARG A 109 -1.30 18.52 -3.50
N SER A 110 -1.01 19.63 -4.17
CA SER A 110 0.38 19.89 -4.53
C SER A 110 1.11 20.12 -3.22
N VAL A 111 1.87 19.15 -2.78
CA VAL A 111 2.82 19.36 -1.68
C VAL A 111 4.06 19.98 -2.31
N ARG A 112 4.35 21.22 -1.88
CA ARG A 112 5.56 21.96 -2.25
C ARG A 112 6.76 21.40 -1.53
#